data_ce332d2238c98c26a41e7f338740d955
#
_entry.id   ce332d2238c98c26a41e7f338740d955
#
_cell.length_a   1.000
_cell.length_b   1.000
_cell.length_c   1.000
_cell.angle_alpha   90.00
_cell.angle_beta   90.00
_cell.angle_gamma   90.00
#
_symmetry.space_group_name_H-M   'P 1'
#
loop_
_entity.id
_entity.type
_entity.pdbx_description
1 polymer ?
#
loop_
_entity_poly.entity_id
_entity_poly.type
_entity_poly.pdbx_seq_one_letter_code
_entity_poly.pdbx_strand_id
1 'polypeptide(L)'
;MSLNRTDAEQFARVLTESLPYIQRFTGKTMVIKFGGNAMTDPELHESFARDVVLMKLVGMNPIVVHGGGPQIGQLLTRLGIESRFVGGMRVTDEETVNVVEMVLGASVNKEIVDSIHRNGGRAVGITG
;
A
#
# COMPACT_ATOMS: atom_id res chain seq x y z
N MET A 1 -13.49 6.71 -24.44
CA MET A 1 -14.73 6.90 -23.67
C MET A 1 -15.09 8.38 -23.78
N SER A 2 -16.19 8.75 -24.46
CA SER A 2 -16.61 10.14 -24.56
C SER A 2 -17.45 10.47 -23.33
N LEU A 3 -16.97 11.40 -22.49
CA LEU A 3 -17.74 11.93 -21.36
C LEU A 3 -18.92 12.75 -21.91
N ASN A 4 -20.11 12.60 -21.33
CA ASN A 4 -21.18 13.54 -21.59
C ASN A 4 -20.89 14.87 -20.87
N ARG A 5 -21.64 15.93 -21.22
CA ARG A 5 -21.38 17.28 -20.69
C ARG A 5 -21.50 17.34 -19.15
N THR A 6 -22.49 16.69 -18.57
CA THR A 6 -22.73 16.69 -17.12
C THR A 6 -21.57 16.02 -16.38
N ASP A 7 -21.07 14.87 -16.88
CA ASP A 7 -19.93 14.19 -16.30
C ASP A 7 -18.65 15.05 -16.38
N ALA A 8 -18.43 15.70 -17.53
CA ALA A 8 -17.29 16.57 -17.73
C ALA A 8 -17.30 17.78 -16.76
N GLU A 9 -18.46 18.41 -16.56
CA GLU A 9 -18.64 19.49 -15.60
C GLU A 9 -18.40 19.01 -14.15
N GLN A 10 -18.86 17.82 -13.79
CA GLN A 10 -18.64 17.22 -12.48
C GLN A 10 -17.16 16.93 -12.24
N PHE A 11 -16.45 16.31 -13.19
CA PHE A 11 -15.01 16.09 -13.08
C PHE A 11 -14.22 17.39 -12.94
N ALA A 12 -14.54 18.40 -13.74
CA ALA A 12 -13.88 19.71 -13.65
C ALA A 12 -14.07 20.34 -12.27
N ARG A 13 -15.28 20.24 -11.70
CA ARG A 13 -15.57 20.74 -10.36
C ARG A 13 -14.76 20.03 -9.29
N VAL A 14 -14.74 18.68 -9.28
CA VAL A 14 -13.96 17.88 -8.31
C VAL A 14 -12.48 18.23 -8.37
N LEU A 15 -11.90 18.36 -9.57
CA LEU A 15 -10.50 18.73 -9.73
C LEU A 15 -10.23 20.15 -9.21
N THR A 16 -11.12 21.11 -9.48
CA THR A 16 -10.97 22.49 -9.00
C THR A 16 -11.09 22.56 -7.48
N GLU A 17 -12.03 21.85 -6.89
CA GLU A 17 -12.19 21.76 -5.43
C GLU A 17 -11.00 21.05 -4.76
N SER A 18 -10.28 20.19 -5.46
CA SER A 18 -9.07 19.52 -4.98
C SER A 18 -7.82 20.43 -4.99
N LEU A 19 -7.83 21.51 -5.79
CA LEU A 19 -6.67 22.37 -5.99
C LEU A 19 -6.03 22.91 -4.72
N PRO A 20 -6.77 23.42 -3.71
CA PRO A 20 -6.18 23.91 -2.46
C PRO A 20 -5.42 22.84 -1.69
N TYR A 21 -5.90 21.58 -1.73
CA TYR A 21 -5.25 20.45 -1.09
C TYR A 21 -3.97 20.06 -1.83
N ILE A 22 -4.02 20.00 -3.17
CA ILE A 22 -2.85 19.74 -4.00
C ILE A 22 -1.78 20.78 -3.71
N GLN A 23 -2.11 22.09 -3.75
CA GLN A 23 -1.19 23.18 -3.46
C GLN A 23 -0.58 23.07 -2.05
N ARG A 24 -1.39 22.72 -1.05
CA ARG A 24 -0.96 22.58 0.34
C ARG A 24 0.03 21.44 0.54
N PHE A 25 -0.14 20.33 -0.16
CA PHE A 25 0.62 19.09 0.06
C PHE A 25 1.69 18.83 -1.00
N THR A 26 1.73 19.57 -2.11
CA THR A 26 2.81 19.50 -3.10
C THR A 26 4.18 19.69 -2.42
N GLY A 27 5.13 18.82 -2.73
CA GLY A 27 6.47 18.79 -2.14
C GLY A 27 6.55 18.21 -0.72
N LYS A 28 5.42 17.90 -0.09
CA LYS A 28 5.41 17.31 1.27
C LYS A 28 5.60 15.81 1.21
N THR A 29 6.31 15.28 2.22
CA THR A 29 6.42 13.84 2.45
C THR A 29 5.22 13.37 3.25
N MET A 30 4.52 12.36 2.72
CA MET A 30 3.33 11.76 3.32
C MET A 30 3.64 10.31 3.68
N VAL A 31 3.65 10.00 4.96
CA VAL A 31 3.81 8.61 5.44
C VAL A 31 2.44 7.95 5.51
N ILE A 32 2.26 6.87 4.78
CA ILE A 32 1.00 6.17 4.61
C ILE A 32 1.15 4.75 5.15
N LYS A 33 0.37 4.39 6.16
CA LYS A 33 0.31 3.01 6.64
C LYS A 33 -0.63 2.20 5.76
N PHE A 34 -0.10 1.14 5.15
CA PHE A 34 -0.86 0.17 4.36
C PHE A 34 -0.99 -1.14 5.14
N GLY A 35 -2.23 -1.59 5.40
CA GLY A 35 -2.47 -2.78 6.23
C GLY A 35 -3.95 -3.14 6.33
N GLY A 36 -4.24 -4.18 7.12
CA GLY A 36 -5.60 -4.66 7.31
C GLY A 36 -6.21 -5.27 6.04
N ASN A 37 -7.51 -5.08 5.84
CA ASN A 37 -8.27 -5.65 4.73
C ASN A 37 -7.76 -5.18 3.35
N ALA A 38 -7.20 -3.98 3.26
CA ALA A 38 -6.64 -3.46 2.01
C ALA A 38 -5.46 -4.29 1.47
N MET A 39 -4.81 -5.10 2.32
CA MET A 39 -3.72 -5.98 1.90
C MET A 39 -4.19 -7.36 1.42
N THR A 40 -5.44 -7.74 1.73
CA THR A 40 -5.99 -9.06 1.41
C THR A 40 -7.08 -9.02 0.35
N ASP A 41 -7.66 -7.84 0.11
CA ASP A 41 -8.63 -7.58 -0.92
C ASP A 41 -7.94 -7.04 -2.18
N PRO A 42 -8.00 -7.75 -3.33
CA PRO A 42 -7.32 -7.35 -4.56
C PRO A 42 -7.79 -6.00 -5.12
N GLU A 43 -9.09 -5.68 -5.00
CA GLU A 43 -9.63 -4.40 -5.50
C GLU A 43 -9.15 -3.22 -4.67
N LEU A 44 -9.12 -3.38 -3.34
CA LEU A 44 -8.60 -2.36 -2.43
C LEU A 44 -7.09 -2.18 -2.59
N HIS A 45 -6.35 -3.27 -2.82
CA HIS A 45 -4.91 -3.22 -3.08
C HIS A 45 -4.61 -2.44 -4.37
N GLU A 46 -5.34 -2.71 -5.43
CA GLU A 46 -5.16 -2.03 -6.72
C GLU A 46 -5.60 -0.55 -6.66
N SER A 47 -6.69 -0.26 -5.95
CA SER A 47 -7.14 1.12 -5.71
C SER A 47 -6.11 1.92 -4.93
N PHE A 48 -5.55 1.34 -3.87
CA PHE A 48 -4.48 1.96 -3.08
C PHE A 48 -3.25 2.30 -3.93
N ALA A 49 -2.83 1.39 -4.81
CA ALA A 49 -1.69 1.65 -5.69
C ALA A 49 -1.95 2.84 -6.63
N ARG A 50 -3.16 2.96 -7.20
CA ARG A 50 -3.57 4.11 -8.02
C ARG A 50 -3.56 5.41 -7.23
N ASP A 51 -4.04 5.39 -5.99
CA ASP A 51 -4.04 6.57 -5.12
C ASP A 51 -2.62 7.05 -4.82
N VAL A 52 -1.70 6.12 -4.52
CA VAL A 52 -0.26 6.44 -4.30
C VAL A 52 0.37 7.04 -5.56
N VAL A 53 0.07 6.49 -6.73
CA VAL A 53 0.54 7.02 -8.01
C VAL A 53 -0.01 8.44 -8.23
N LEU A 54 -1.30 8.65 -8.00
CA LEU A 54 -1.93 9.97 -8.10
C LEU A 54 -1.26 10.98 -7.16
N MET A 55 -1.04 10.62 -5.91
CA MET A 55 -0.33 11.48 -4.94
C MET A 55 1.04 11.90 -5.48
N LYS A 56 1.80 10.97 -6.07
CA LYS A 56 3.11 11.29 -6.66
C LYS A 56 2.99 12.20 -7.86
N LEU A 57 2.00 11.98 -8.72
CA LEU A 57 1.77 12.79 -9.93
C LEU A 57 1.39 14.24 -9.60
N VAL A 58 0.65 14.48 -8.51
CA VAL A 58 0.33 15.83 -8.06
C VAL A 58 1.42 16.47 -7.19
N GLY A 59 2.62 15.89 -7.17
CA GLY A 59 3.81 16.49 -6.57
C GLY A 59 4.05 16.15 -5.10
N MET A 60 3.31 15.25 -4.50
CA MET A 60 3.59 14.75 -3.15
C MET A 60 4.72 13.71 -3.16
N ASN A 61 5.32 13.43 -2.01
CA ASN A 61 6.33 12.38 -1.83
C ASN A 61 5.79 11.29 -0.89
N PRO A 62 5.02 10.31 -1.41
CA PRO A 62 4.46 9.25 -0.60
C PRO A 62 5.55 8.27 -0.14
N ILE A 63 5.51 7.89 1.15
CA ILE A 63 6.27 6.80 1.74
C ILE A 63 5.26 5.81 2.30
N VAL A 64 5.23 4.60 1.74
CA VAL A 64 4.32 3.54 2.19
C VAL A 64 5.01 2.69 3.25
N VAL A 65 4.40 2.59 4.43
CA VAL A 65 4.80 1.67 5.50
C VAL A 65 3.77 0.56 5.58
N HIS A 66 4.17 -0.66 5.28
CA HIS A 66 3.24 -1.78 5.21
C HIS A 66 3.43 -2.78 6.35
N GLY A 67 2.38 -3.52 6.66
CA GLY A 67 2.41 -4.73 7.46
C GLY A 67 2.42 -6.00 6.60
N GLY A 68 1.94 -7.11 7.16
CA GLY A 68 1.85 -8.40 6.47
C GLY A 68 1.39 -9.52 7.43
N GLY A 69 0.70 -9.15 8.51
CA GLY A 69 0.25 -10.12 9.52
C GLY A 69 -0.53 -11.31 8.96
N PRO A 70 -1.53 -11.11 8.10
CA PRO A 70 -2.27 -12.20 7.47
C PRO A 70 -1.37 -13.11 6.62
N GLN A 71 -0.50 -12.54 5.80
CA GLN A 71 0.41 -13.27 4.92
C GLN A 71 1.44 -14.09 5.72
N ILE A 72 1.99 -13.49 6.79
CA ILE A 72 2.87 -14.20 7.74
C ILE A 72 2.12 -15.39 8.36
N GLY A 73 0.90 -15.18 8.86
CA GLY A 73 0.09 -16.24 9.45
C GLY A 73 -0.20 -17.38 8.48
N GLN A 74 -0.53 -17.07 7.24
CA GLN A 74 -0.76 -18.07 6.19
C GLN A 74 0.51 -18.90 5.89
N LEU A 75 1.67 -18.25 5.78
CA LEU A 75 2.91 -18.97 5.51
C LEU A 75 3.33 -19.84 6.70
N LEU A 76 3.25 -19.34 7.94
CA LEU A 76 3.52 -20.13 9.14
C LEU A 76 2.63 -21.38 9.20
N THR A 77 1.33 -21.24 8.94
CA THR A 77 0.38 -22.36 8.89
C THR A 77 0.79 -23.39 7.82
N ARG A 78 1.19 -22.95 6.63
CA ARG A 78 1.65 -23.85 5.55
C ARG A 78 2.94 -24.59 5.90
N LEU A 79 3.81 -23.97 6.70
CA LEU A 79 5.06 -24.58 7.18
C LEU A 79 4.87 -25.44 8.43
N GLY A 80 3.66 -25.48 9.03
CA GLY A 80 3.39 -26.20 10.27
C GLY A 80 3.97 -25.53 11.51
N ILE A 81 4.34 -24.25 11.43
CA ILE A 81 4.88 -23.47 12.54
C ILE A 81 3.75 -22.83 13.32
N GLU A 82 3.70 -23.09 14.63
CA GLU A 82 2.67 -22.54 15.50
C GLU A 82 2.87 -21.05 15.74
N SER A 83 1.85 -20.26 15.45
CA SER A 83 1.83 -18.82 15.67
C SER A 83 1.27 -18.47 17.04
N ARG A 84 2.11 -17.95 17.95
CA ARG A 84 1.69 -17.53 19.30
C ARG A 84 1.67 -16.01 19.42
N PHE A 85 0.73 -15.49 20.24
CA PHE A 85 0.61 -14.07 20.51
C PHE A 85 0.57 -13.81 22.03
N VAL A 86 1.23 -12.75 22.47
CA VAL A 86 1.19 -12.24 23.84
C VAL A 86 0.92 -10.74 23.79
N GLY A 87 -0.17 -10.31 24.41
CA GLY A 87 -0.57 -8.90 24.42
C GLY A 87 -0.80 -8.31 23.01
N GLY A 88 -1.27 -9.12 22.06
CA GLY A 88 -1.48 -8.71 20.65
C GLY A 88 -0.21 -8.68 19.79
N MET A 89 0.95 -8.97 20.37
CA MET A 89 2.22 -9.07 19.66
C MET A 89 2.55 -10.55 19.39
N ARG A 90 3.03 -10.83 18.18
CA ARG A 90 3.48 -12.17 17.81
C ARG A 90 4.76 -12.50 18.58
N VAL A 91 4.79 -13.67 19.21
CA VAL A 91 6.03 -14.23 19.74
C VAL A 91 6.86 -14.67 18.54
N THR A 92 8.04 -14.09 18.40
CA THR A 92 8.88 -14.24 17.22
C THR A 92 10.20 -14.89 17.64
N ASP A 93 10.25 -16.21 17.53
CA ASP A 93 11.50 -16.98 17.66
C ASP A 93 12.31 -16.93 16.36
N GLU A 94 13.47 -17.56 16.33
CA GLU A 94 14.40 -17.53 15.20
C GLU A 94 13.75 -18.05 13.90
N GLU A 95 12.99 -19.14 13.98
CA GLU A 95 12.31 -19.72 12.83
C GLU A 95 11.19 -18.78 12.32
N THR A 96 10.42 -18.21 13.22
CA THR A 96 9.39 -17.24 12.90
C THR A 96 9.96 -15.94 12.29
N VAL A 97 11.13 -15.45 12.79
CA VAL A 97 11.80 -14.25 12.23
C VAL A 97 12.12 -14.46 10.76
N ASN A 98 12.71 -15.60 10.40
CA ASN A 98 13.04 -15.91 9.00
C ASN A 98 11.79 -15.86 8.09
N VAL A 99 10.66 -16.39 8.57
CA VAL A 99 9.40 -16.35 7.85
C VAL A 99 8.90 -14.91 7.71
N VAL A 100 8.98 -14.10 8.79
CA VAL A 100 8.58 -12.69 8.78
C VAL A 100 9.40 -11.91 7.75
N GLU A 101 10.72 -12.07 7.72
CA GLU A 101 11.60 -11.40 6.76
C GLU A 101 11.28 -11.80 5.31
N MET A 102 11.09 -13.08 5.04
CA MET A 102 10.71 -13.56 3.71
C MET A 102 9.38 -12.97 3.26
N VAL A 103 8.37 -12.95 4.13
CA VAL A 103 7.05 -12.43 3.78
C VAL A 103 7.08 -10.92 3.60
N LEU A 104 7.64 -10.18 4.55
CA LEU A 104 7.62 -8.72 4.48
C LEU A 104 8.55 -8.19 3.39
N GLY A 105 9.79 -8.68 3.32
CA GLY A 105 10.79 -8.17 2.40
C GLY A 105 10.66 -8.68 0.96
N ALA A 106 10.37 -9.96 0.80
CA ALA A 106 10.34 -10.58 -0.53
C ALA A 106 8.94 -10.66 -1.16
N SER A 107 7.89 -10.93 -0.39
CA SER A 107 6.53 -11.05 -0.93
C SER A 107 5.80 -9.71 -0.90
N VAL A 108 5.35 -9.28 0.27
CA VAL A 108 4.47 -8.11 0.42
C VAL A 108 5.10 -6.82 -0.14
N ASN A 109 6.37 -6.57 0.19
CA ASN A 109 7.08 -5.39 -0.31
C ASN A 109 7.11 -5.36 -1.84
N LYS A 110 7.44 -6.49 -2.47
CA LYS A 110 7.54 -6.59 -3.93
C LYS A 110 6.18 -6.52 -4.62
N GLU A 111 5.14 -7.10 -4.02
CA GLU A 111 3.76 -6.98 -4.53
C GLU A 111 3.27 -5.53 -4.56
N ILE A 112 3.55 -4.75 -3.52
CA ILE A 112 3.20 -3.32 -3.47
C ILE A 112 3.97 -2.54 -4.55
N VAL A 113 5.28 -2.77 -4.66
CA VAL A 113 6.11 -2.12 -5.70
C VAL A 113 5.62 -2.44 -7.09
N ASP A 114 5.31 -3.72 -7.35
CA ASP A 114 4.81 -4.18 -8.64
C ASP A 114 3.44 -3.58 -8.97
N SER A 115 2.52 -3.53 -8.01
CA SER A 115 1.22 -2.89 -8.20
C SER A 115 1.34 -1.39 -8.54
N ILE A 116 2.23 -0.66 -7.87
CA ILE A 116 2.53 0.74 -8.20
C ILE A 116 3.08 0.86 -9.62
N HIS A 117 3.98 -0.04 -10.04
CA HIS A 117 4.55 -0.04 -11.40
C HIS A 117 3.48 -0.33 -12.46
N ARG A 118 2.61 -1.32 -12.23
CA ARG A 118 1.49 -1.62 -13.15
C ARG A 118 0.55 -0.44 -13.35
N ASN A 119 0.40 0.41 -12.33
CA ASN A 119 -0.40 1.63 -12.41
C ASN A 119 0.37 2.87 -12.94
N GLY A 120 1.55 2.66 -13.53
CA GLY A 120 2.35 3.71 -14.17
C GLY A 120 3.20 4.54 -13.21
N GLY A 121 3.27 4.16 -11.93
CA GLY A 121 4.15 4.78 -10.95
C GLY A 121 5.57 4.21 -10.99
N ARG A 122 6.46 4.78 -10.16
CA ARG A 122 7.82 4.28 -9.93
C ARG A 122 8.06 4.20 -8.43
N ALA A 123 8.36 3.03 -7.95
CA ALA A 123 8.60 2.77 -6.53
C ALA A 123 9.84 1.91 -6.32
N VAL A 124 10.45 2.07 -5.16
CA VAL A 124 11.54 1.22 -4.68
C VAL A 124 11.13 0.67 -3.31
N GLY A 125 11.22 -0.63 -3.13
CA GLY A 125 10.99 -1.29 -1.85
C GLY A 125 12.30 -1.39 -1.07
N ILE A 126 12.25 -0.95 0.17
CA ILE A 126 13.34 -1.10 1.14
C ILE A 126 12.86 -1.92 2.34
N THR A 127 13.78 -2.61 2.97
CA THR A 127 13.55 -3.35 4.23
C THR A 127 14.41 -2.75 5.33
N GLY A 128 13.91 -2.79 6.55
CA GLY A 128 14.66 -2.36 7.74
C GLY A 128 15.70 -3.37 8.17
#